data_5a655094b8822b8eb00c749c58d87bc1
#
_entry.id   5a655094b8822b8eb00c749c58d87bc1
#
_cell.length_a   1.000
_cell.length_b   1.000
_cell.length_c   1.000
_cell.angle_alpha   90.00
_cell.angle_beta   90.00
_cell.angle_gamma   90.00
#
_symmetry.space_group_name_H-M   'P 1'
#
loop_
_entity.id
_entity.type
_entity.pdbx_description
1 polymer ?
#
loop_
_entity_poly.entity_id
_entity_poly.type
_entity_poly.pdbx_seq_one_letter_code
_entity_poly.pdbx_strand_id
1 'polypeptide(L)'
;MLTFTLMKPEGILRLHPSGPLSEADFARLRAEVDAYLLSHARLNGVLVRAAEFPGWENWAGFSAHMHFVRDHHKQVERIALVTDSAVAGLGEFLAEHFTSAEVRRFPLADERLALQWLQAA
;
A
#
# COMPACT_ATOMS: atom_id res chain seq x y z
N MET A 1 -5.53 4.25 11.89
CA MET A 1 -5.81 2.81 12.06
C MET A 1 -5.62 2.08 10.75
N LEU A 2 -4.78 1.06 10.76
CA LEU A 2 -4.44 0.31 9.56
C LEU A 2 -4.56 -1.19 9.85
N THR A 3 -5.40 -1.88 9.09
CA THR A 3 -5.41 -3.33 9.05
C THR A 3 -4.74 -3.80 7.78
N PHE A 4 -4.02 -4.91 7.85
CA PHE A 4 -3.33 -5.43 6.68
C PHE A 4 -3.21 -6.95 6.74
N THR A 5 -3.10 -7.56 5.56
CA THR A 5 -2.90 -8.99 5.40
C THR A 5 -1.82 -9.19 4.34
N LEU A 6 -0.80 -9.96 4.66
CA LEU A 6 0.23 -10.34 3.72
C LEU A 6 -0.11 -11.72 3.14
N MET A 7 -0.48 -11.73 1.87
CA MET A 7 -0.78 -12.96 1.13
C MET A 7 0.53 -13.53 0.60
N LYS A 8 1.20 -14.35 1.42
CA LYS A 8 2.57 -14.82 1.16
C LYS A 8 2.72 -15.63 -0.14
N PRO A 9 1.81 -16.57 -0.46
CA PRO A 9 1.96 -17.33 -1.72
C PRO A 9 1.93 -16.44 -2.96
N GLU A 10 1.12 -15.39 -2.95
CA GLU A 10 0.95 -14.47 -4.08
C GLU A 10 1.94 -13.31 -4.05
N GLY A 11 2.54 -13.04 -2.90
CA GLY A 11 3.40 -11.89 -2.72
C GLY A 11 2.65 -10.56 -2.77
N ILE A 12 1.42 -10.54 -2.22
CA ILE A 12 0.54 -9.37 -2.24
C ILE A 12 0.26 -8.92 -0.83
N LEU A 13 0.48 -7.63 -0.57
CA LEU A 13 0.15 -6.97 0.68
C LEU A 13 -1.17 -6.23 0.50
N ARG A 14 -2.18 -6.60 1.28
CA ARG A 14 -3.49 -5.93 1.27
C ARG A 14 -3.56 -4.99 2.45
N LEU A 15 -3.79 -3.71 2.19
CA LEU A 15 -3.90 -2.66 3.18
C LEU A 15 -5.31 -2.11 3.21
N HIS A 16 -5.86 -1.94 4.41
CA HIS A 16 -7.16 -1.31 4.62
C HIS A 16 -7.05 -0.24 5.69
N PRO A 17 -6.72 1.00 5.31
CA PRO A 17 -6.76 2.12 6.25
C PRO A 17 -8.21 2.45 6.58
N SER A 18 -8.57 2.40 7.85
CA SER A 18 -9.93 2.63 8.33
C SER A 18 -10.07 3.85 9.25
N GLY A 19 -8.98 4.52 9.53
CA GLY A 19 -8.92 5.73 10.33
C GLY A 19 -7.55 6.36 10.19
N PRO A 20 -7.29 7.51 10.84
CA PRO A 20 -6.00 8.18 10.74
C PRO A 20 -4.84 7.23 11.02
N LEU A 21 -3.80 7.32 10.18
CA LEU A 21 -2.65 6.42 10.25
C LEU A 21 -1.66 6.89 11.31
N SER A 22 -1.18 5.96 12.12
CA SER A 22 -0.27 6.26 13.23
C SER A 22 1.13 5.71 12.98
N GLU A 23 2.10 6.19 13.74
CA GLU A 23 3.46 5.65 13.73
C GLU A 23 3.46 4.16 14.06
N ALA A 24 2.63 3.73 15.05
CA ALA A 24 2.53 2.32 15.43
C ALA A 24 2.00 1.45 14.29
N ASP A 25 1.09 1.97 13.46
CA ASP A 25 0.60 1.25 12.28
C ASP A 25 1.75 0.89 11.34
N PHE A 26 2.62 1.84 11.07
CA PHE A 26 3.76 1.63 10.17
C PHE A 26 4.85 0.77 10.80
N ALA A 27 5.03 0.81 12.12
CA ALA A 27 5.96 -0.07 12.82
C ALA A 27 5.53 -1.54 12.66
N ARG A 28 4.24 -1.83 12.83
CA ARG A 28 3.70 -3.18 12.61
C ARG A 28 3.83 -3.62 11.16
N LEU A 29 3.50 -2.74 10.23
CA LEU A 29 3.59 -3.02 8.80
C LEU A 29 5.03 -3.29 8.38
N ARG A 30 5.97 -2.47 8.84
CA ARG A 30 7.40 -2.64 8.54
C ARG A 30 7.91 -3.99 9.04
N ALA A 31 7.52 -4.41 10.24
CA ALA A 31 7.96 -5.69 10.80
C ALA A 31 7.51 -6.86 9.91
N GLU A 32 6.27 -6.86 9.45
CA GLU A 32 5.75 -7.92 8.57
C GLU A 32 6.42 -7.91 7.19
N VAL A 33 6.54 -6.74 6.59
CA VAL A 33 7.11 -6.61 5.24
C VAL A 33 8.59 -6.95 5.25
N ASP A 34 9.35 -6.45 6.21
CA ASP A 34 10.78 -6.72 6.30
C ASP A 34 11.05 -8.21 6.55
N ALA A 35 10.23 -8.87 7.37
CA ALA A 35 10.35 -10.31 7.59
C ALA A 35 10.12 -11.10 6.28
N TYR A 36 9.13 -10.72 5.49
CA TYR A 36 8.87 -11.34 4.20
C TYR A 36 10.03 -11.11 3.21
N LEU A 37 10.58 -9.91 3.18
CA LEU A 37 11.66 -9.54 2.26
C LEU A 37 13.01 -10.16 2.61
N LEU A 38 13.14 -10.79 3.79
CA LEU A 38 14.34 -11.58 4.11
C LEU A 38 14.49 -12.78 3.19
N SER A 39 13.40 -13.36 2.71
CA SER A 39 13.40 -14.55 1.85
C SER A 39 12.82 -14.32 0.47
N HIS A 40 12.39 -13.10 0.14
CA HIS A 40 11.80 -12.74 -1.16
C HIS A 40 12.38 -11.42 -1.63
N ALA A 41 12.73 -11.34 -2.91
CA ALA A 41 13.36 -10.14 -3.47
C ALA A 41 12.43 -8.92 -3.47
N ARG A 42 11.11 -9.16 -3.62
CA ARG A 42 10.12 -8.08 -3.77
C ARG A 42 8.71 -8.56 -3.47
N LEU A 43 7.79 -7.60 -3.30
CA LEU A 43 6.36 -7.83 -3.33
C LEU A 43 5.87 -7.70 -4.78
N ASN A 44 5.03 -8.64 -5.23
CA ASN A 44 4.40 -8.55 -6.54
C ASN A 44 3.40 -7.41 -6.59
N GLY A 45 2.73 -7.15 -5.47
CA GLY A 45 1.77 -6.09 -5.42
C GLY A 45 1.40 -5.61 -4.04
N VAL A 46 0.89 -4.39 -4.00
CA VAL A 46 0.26 -3.79 -2.83
C VAL A 46 -1.14 -3.35 -3.25
N LEU A 47 -2.15 -3.80 -2.53
CA LEU A 47 -3.52 -3.37 -2.73
C LEU A 47 -3.93 -2.49 -1.57
N VAL A 48 -4.36 -1.26 -1.86
CA VAL A 48 -4.88 -0.35 -0.85
C VAL A 48 -6.37 -0.17 -1.11
N ARG A 49 -7.20 -0.64 -0.18
CA ARG A 49 -8.65 -0.49 -0.25
C ARG A 49 -9.12 0.52 0.77
N ALA A 50 -9.71 1.61 0.30
CA ALA A 50 -10.25 2.64 1.18
C ALA A 50 -11.41 3.37 0.48
N ALA A 51 -12.48 3.66 1.23
CA ALA A 51 -13.56 4.51 0.73
C ALA A 51 -13.01 5.92 0.47
N GLU A 52 -12.20 6.42 1.38
CA GLU A 52 -11.50 7.70 1.25
C GLU A 52 -10.22 7.65 2.06
N PHE A 53 -9.28 8.54 1.77
CA PHE A 53 -8.00 8.58 2.49
C PHE A 53 -8.22 9.19 3.89
N PRO A 54 -7.91 8.44 4.97
CA PRO A 54 -8.23 8.89 6.33
C PRO A 54 -7.24 9.88 6.93
N GLY A 55 -6.12 10.18 6.26
CA GLY A 55 -5.08 11.05 6.79
C GLY A 55 -4.17 10.37 7.81
N TRP A 56 -3.38 11.18 8.50
CA TRP A 56 -2.44 10.74 9.53
C TRP A 56 -2.87 11.27 10.89
N GLU A 57 -2.62 10.48 11.94
CA GLU A 57 -2.98 10.85 13.30
C GLU A 57 -2.21 12.09 13.78
N ASN A 58 -0.92 12.17 13.42
CA ASN A 58 -0.03 13.28 13.76
C ASN A 58 1.17 13.29 12.81
N TRP A 59 2.12 14.21 13.06
CA TRP A 59 3.34 14.30 12.26
C TRP A 59 4.17 13.00 12.29
N ALA A 60 4.23 12.33 13.44
CA ALA A 60 4.97 11.08 13.56
C ALA A 60 4.39 9.99 12.65
N GLY A 61 3.08 9.91 12.50
CA GLY A 61 2.42 9.00 11.58
C GLY A 61 2.74 9.31 10.13
N PHE A 62 2.70 10.58 9.74
CA PHE A 62 3.09 11.02 8.39
C PHE A 62 4.55 10.68 8.10
N SER A 63 5.45 11.01 9.02
CA SER A 63 6.87 10.76 8.87
C SER A 63 7.16 9.26 8.73
N ALA A 64 6.52 8.43 9.54
CA ALA A 64 6.67 6.97 9.47
C ALA A 64 6.22 6.44 8.12
N HIS A 65 5.12 6.95 7.58
CA HIS A 65 4.63 6.58 6.25
C HIS A 65 5.66 6.92 5.17
N MET A 66 6.19 8.13 5.20
CA MET A 66 7.17 8.56 4.20
C MET A 66 8.45 7.74 4.28
N HIS A 67 8.93 7.43 5.47
CA HIS A 67 10.10 6.58 5.66
C HIS A 67 9.85 5.15 5.15
N PHE A 68 8.67 4.61 5.41
CA PHE A 68 8.30 3.28 4.91
C PHE A 68 8.32 3.24 3.38
N VAL A 69 7.72 4.24 2.73
CA VAL A 69 7.72 4.35 1.27
C VAL A 69 9.14 4.47 0.72
N ARG A 70 9.94 5.35 1.30
CA ARG A 70 11.33 5.56 0.88
C ARG A 70 12.13 4.27 0.93
N ASP A 71 11.96 3.49 1.98
CA ASP A 71 12.77 2.30 2.21
C ASP A 71 12.29 1.10 1.39
N HIS A 72 11.03 1.08 0.92
CA HIS A 72 10.43 -0.12 0.32
C HIS A 72 9.95 0.05 -1.13
N HIS A 73 9.86 1.27 -1.67
CA HIS A 73 9.22 1.49 -2.99
C HIS A 73 9.88 0.73 -4.15
N LYS A 74 11.19 0.48 -4.07
CA LYS A 74 11.92 -0.25 -5.11
C LYS A 74 11.64 -1.75 -5.10
N GLN A 75 11.06 -2.26 -4.02
CA GLN A 75 10.75 -3.67 -3.84
C GLN A 75 9.27 -4.00 -4.10
N VAL A 76 8.53 -3.06 -4.68
CA VAL A 76 7.11 -3.24 -5.04
C VAL A 76 6.95 -3.10 -6.54
N GLU A 77 6.36 -4.13 -7.19
CA GLU A 77 6.14 -4.14 -8.64
C GLU A 77 4.93 -3.30 -9.06
N ARG A 78 3.78 -3.56 -8.43
CA ARG A 78 2.51 -2.92 -8.78
C ARG A 78 1.74 -2.50 -7.54
N ILE A 79 1.02 -1.40 -7.67
CA ILE A 79 0.15 -0.89 -6.60
C ILE A 79 -1.25 -0.69 -7.18
N ALA A 80 -2.24 -1.32 -6.58
CA ALA A 80 -3.64 -1.14 -6.91
C ALA A 80 -4.32 -0.27 -5.86
N LEU A 81 -4.94 0.82 -6.30
CA LEU A 81 -5.76 1.68 -5.46
C LEU A 81 -7.22 1.34 -5.69
N VAL A 82 -7.84 0.70 -4.72
CA VAL A 82 -9.23 0.28 -4.81
C VAL A 82 -10.07 1.29 -4.03
N THR A 83 -10.63 2.24 -4.76
CA THR A 83 -11.40 3.35 -4.17
C THR A 83 -12.32 3.98 -5.20
N ASP A 84 -13.49 4.43 -4.75
CA ASP A 84 -14.42 5.22 -5.56
C ASP A 84 -14.21 6.73 -5.39
N SER A 85 -13.36 7.11 -4.44
CA SER A 85 -13.05 8.51 -4.19
C SER A 85 -12.24 9.10 -5.34
N ALA A 86 -12.64 10.28 -5.81
CA ALA A 86 -11.88 11.03 -6.81
C ALA A 86 -10.70 11.73 -6.11
N VAL A 87 -9.67 10.94 -5.75
CA VAL A 87 -8.51 11.46 -5.01
C VAL A 87 -7.43 11.85 -6.01
N ALA A 88 -7.65 12.94 -6.74
CA ALA A 88 -6.66 13.43 -7.71
C ALA A 88 -5.28 13.66 -7.06
N GLY A 89 -5.26 14.20 -5.83
CA GLY A 89 -4.02 14.43 -5.10
C GLY A 89 -3.31 13.15 -4.65
N LEU A 90 -4.07 12.09 -4.32
CA LEU A 90 -3.47 10.84 -3.88
C LEU A 90 -2.76 10.12 -5.02
N GLY A 91 -3.32 10.13 -6.22
CA GLY A 91 -2.70 9.52 -7.38
C GLY A 91 -1.36 10.16 -7.71
N GLU A 92 -1.29 11.48 -7.72
CA GLU A 92 -0.05 12.22 -7.94
C GLU A 92 0.96 11.98 -6.82
N PHE A 93 0.51 12.02 -5.58
CA PHE A 93 1.34 11.77 -4.41
C PHE A 93 2.00 10.39 -4.48
N LEU A 94 1.23 9.35 -4.83
CA LEU A 94 1.75 8.00 -4.96
C LEU A 94 2.71 7.87 -6.13
N ALA A 95 2.43 8.52 -7.26
CA ALA A 95 3.33 8.51 -8.41
C ALA A 95 4.70 9.09 -8.08
N GLU A 96 4.74 10.13 -7.26
CA GLU A 96 6.00 10.74 -6.82
C GLU A 96 6.79 9.83 -5.87
N HIS A 97 6.10 9.09 -4.99
CA HIS A 97 6.74 8.28 -3.95
C HIS A 97 7.03 6.84 -4.40
N PHE A 98 6.35 6.36 -5.43
CA PHE A 98 6.49 5.00 -5.95
C PHE A 98 6.89 5.02 -7.43
N THR A 99 7.92 5.77 -7.75
CA THR A 99 8.38 5.96 -9.15
C THR A 99 8.74 4.66 -9.86
N SER A 100 9.12 3.62 -9.11
CA SER A 100 9.47 2.32 -9.71
C SER A 100 8.29 1.36 -9.77
N ALA A 101 7.17 1.64 -9.11
CA ALA A 101 6.00 0.79 -9.12
C ALA A 101 4.96 1.29 -10.13
N GLU A 102 4.30 0.36 -10.79
CA GLU A 102 3.16 0.69 -11.64
C GLU A 102 1.92 0.86 -10.77
N VAL A 103 1.26 2.02 -10.84
CA VAL A 103 0.09 2.34 -10.04
C VAL A 103 -1.16 2.35 -10.90
N ARG A 104 -2.20 1.65 -10.46
CA ARG A 104 -3.49 1.62 -11.17
C ARG A 104 -4.64 1.73 -10.18
N ARG A 105 -5.67 2.49 -10.56
CA ARG A 105 -6.87 2.68 -9.76
C ARG A 105 -7.99 1.75 -10.23
N PHE A 106 -8.75 1.22 -9.26
CA PHE A 106 -9.93 0.39 -9.50
C PHE A 106 -11.09 0.88 -8.63
N PRO A 107 -12.34 0.80 -9.12
CA PRO A 107 -13.51 1.03 -8.26
C PRO A 107 -13.58 -0.01 -7.13
N LEU A 108 -14.24 0.33 -6.02
CA LEU A 108 -14.42 -0.62 -4.91
C LEU A 108 -15.07 -1.93 -5.35
N ALA A 109 -16.00 -1.86 -6.30
CA ALA A 109 -16.67 -3.05 -6.82
C ALA A 109 -15.73 -3.98 -7.61
N ASP A 110 -14.57 -3.49 -8.03
CA ASP A 110 -13.61 -4.22 -8.88
C ASP A 110 -12.37 -4.71 -8.13
N GLU A 111 -12.46 -4.87 -6.81
CA GLU A 111 -11.33 -5.36 -6.00
C GLU A 111 -10.78 -6.67 -6.53
N ARG A 112 -11.64 -7.56 -7.01
CA ARG A 112 -11.24 -8.83 -7.58
C ARG A 112 -10.36 -8.65 -8.83
N LEU A 113 -10.72 -7.70 -9.69
CA LEU A 113 -9.92 -7.38 -10.88
C LEU A 113 -8.57 -6.79 -10.49
N ALA A 114 -8.54 -5.99 -9.43
CA ALA A 114 -7.31 -5.44 -8.89
C ALA A 114 -6.36 -6.55 -8.43
N LEU A 115 -6.87 -7.54 -7.70
CA LEU A 115 -6.07 -8.69 -7.27
C LEU A 115 -5.53 -9.48 -8.46
N GLN A 116 -6.36 -9.71 -9.49
CA GLN A 116 -5.93 -10.40 -10.70
C GLN A 116 -4.81 -9.65 -11.41
N TRP A 117 -4.92 -8.33 -11.49
CA TRP A 117 -3.89 -7.50 -12.10
C TRP A 117 -2.57 -7.56 -11.32
N LEU A 118 -2.62 -7.55 -10.00
CA LEU A 118 -1.44 -7.67 -9.15
C LEU A 118 -0.78 -9.04 -9.30
N GLN A 119 -1.57 -10.09 -9.40
CA GLN A 119 -1.06 -11.47 -9.56
C GLN A 119 -0.38 -11.68 -10.90
N ALA A 120 -0.71 -10.87 -11.90
CA ALA A 120 -0.11 -10.95 -13.24
C ALA A 120 1.30 -10.33 -13.30
N ALA A 121 1.74 -9.70 -12.24
CA ALA A 121 3.05 -9.06 -12.20
C ALA A 121 4.20 -10.09 -12.21
#